data_e59f0de138d2a4c0a89cbdefdb994033
#
_entry.id   e59f0de138d2a4c0a89cbdefdb994033
#
_cell.length_a   1.000
_cell.length_b   1.000
_cell.length_c   1.000
_cell.angle_alpha   90.00
_cell.angle_beta   90.00
_cell.angle_gamma   90.00
#
_symmetry.space_group_name_H-M   'P 1'
#
loop_
_entity.id
_entity.type
_entity.pdbx_description
1 polymer ?
#
loop_
_entity_poly.entity_id
_entity_poly.type
_entity_poly.pdbx_seq_one_letter_code
_entity_poly.pdbx_strand_id
1 'polypeptide(L)'
;MEAYRSRPLRRVCLMALALLLLFLLSFVWGRYDVPLGEVVRILLSRLFPLTQTWTDNMAIAVWNVRMPRILLACLVGCALSAAGAGYQTVFQNPMAAPDILGASSGACFGAALAILTGQSNVMVTVFAFLASLLTVALVYLSLIHISEPTRL
;
A
#
# COMPACT_ATOMS: atom_id res chain seq x y z
N MET A 1 0.86 22.62 31.37
CA MET A 1 -0.02 22.14 30.27
C MET A 1 0.70 21.93 28.93
N GLU A 2 1.79 22.60 28.63
CA GLU A 2 2.53 22.45 27.35
C GLU A 2 3.27 21.10 27.17
N ALA A 3 3.77 20.50 28.23
CA ALA A 3 4.50 19.23 28.14
C ALA A 3 3.65 18.01 27.71
N TYR A 4 2.32 18.10 27.86
CA TYR A 4 1.41 17.03 27.43
C TYR A 4 1.10 17.11 25.93
N ARG A 5 1.17 18.31 25.34
CA ARG A 5 0.89 18.54 23.92
C ARG A 5 2.06 18.19 23.01
N SER A 6 3.29 18.21 23.50
CA SER A 6 4.51 17.94 22.71
C SER A 6 4.77 16.46 22.49
N ARG A 7 4.28 15.57 23.36
CA ARG A 7 4.49 14.12 23.27
C ARG A 7 3.86 13.46 22.05
N PRO A 8 2.58 13.76 21.68
CA PRO A 8 2.00 13.17 20.47
C PRO A 8 2.67 13.72 19.21
N LEU A 9 2.99 15.01 19.14
CA LEU A 9 3.66 15.60 17.99
C LEU A 9 5.04 15.01 17.75
N ARG A 10 5.84 14.82 18.81
CA ARG A 10 7.15 14.17 18.73
C ARG A 10 7.05 12.73 18.20
N ARG A 11 6.04 11.96 18.61
CA ARG A 11 5.82 10.60 18.11
C ARG A 11 5.49 10.62 16.61
N VAL A 12 4.60 11.49 16.18
CA VAL A 12 4.24 11.66 14.76
C VAL A 12 5.47 12.07 13.94
N CYS A 13 6.28 13.02 14.42
CA CYS A 13 7.52 13.40 13.75
C CYS A 13 8.52 12.25 13.64
N LEU A 14 8.67 11.45 14.70
CA LEU A 14 9.56 10.27 14.68
C LEU A 14 9.06 9.20 13.69
N MET A 15 7.75 8.96 13.63
CA MET A 15 7.15 8.02 12.67
C MET A 15 7.31 8.53 11.24
N ALA A 16 7.11 9.83 11.00
CA ALA A 16 7.31 10.45 9.69
C ALA A 16 8.79 10.38 9.25
N LEU A 17 9.72 10.61 10.18
CA LEU A 17 11.15 10.47 9.91
C LEU A 17 11.53 9.03 9.60
N ALA A 18 11.01 8.06 10.36
CA ALA A 18 11.24 6.63 10.12
C ALA A 18 10.69 6.21 8.75
N LEU A 19 9.48 6.69 8.38
CA LEU A 19 8.89 6.44 7.07
C LEU A 19 9.76 7.02 5.95
N LEU A 20 10.25 8.24 6.10
CA LEU A 20 11.14 8.88 5.14
C LEU A 20 12.45 8.12 4.97
N LEU A 21 13.04 7.66 6.07
CA LEU A 21 14.26 6.84 6.02
C LEU A 21 14.02 5.50 5.33
N LEU A 22 12.91 4.81 5.63
CA LEU A 22 12.53 3.57 4.96
C LEU A 22 12.26 3.79 3.47
N PHE A 23 11.61 4.89 3.10
CA PHE A 23 11.40 5.26 1.71
C PHE A 23 12.72 5.43 0.96
N LEU A 24 13.68 6.15 1.52
CA LEU A 24 15.01 6.35 0.91
C LEU A 24 15.81 5.04 0.86
N LEU A 25 15.78 4.22 1.91
CA LEU A 25 16.44 2.92 1.95
C LEU A 25 15.88 1.95 0.90
N SER A 26 14.59 2.03 0.61
CA SER A 26 13.93 1.20 -0.42
C SER A 26 14.50 1.40 -1.83
N PHE A 27 15.12 2.56 -2.10
CA PHE A 27 15.81 2.78 -3.36
C PHE A 27 17.18 2.10 -3.45
N VAL A 28 17.79 1.80 -2.33
CA VAL A 28 19.13 1.18 -2.28
C VAL A 28 19.01 -0.34 -2.31
N TRP A 29 18.05 -0.87 -1.57
CA TRP A 29 17.87 -2.32 -1.43
C TRP A 29 17.12 -2.90 -2.62
N GLY A 30 17.79 -3.65 -3.47
CA GLY A 30 17.17 -4.29 -4.64
C GLY A 30 18.08 -5.34 -5.26
N ARG A 31 17.49 -6.18 -6.12
CA ARG A 31 18.19 -7.29 -6.80
C ARG A 31 19.35 -6.83 -7.72
N TYR A 32 19.31 -5.59 -8.16
CA TYR A 32 20.35 -4.96 -8.96
C TYR A 32 21.10 -3.97 -8.07
N ASP A 33 22.40 -4.18 -7.86
CA ASP A 33 23.19 -3.31 -6.98
C ASP A 33 23.41 -1.94 -7.63
N VAL A 34 22.80 -0.91 -7.03
CA VAL A 34 23.02 0.49 -7.39
C VAL A 34 23.55 1.19 -6.15
N PRO A 35 24.79 1.71 -6.18
CA PRO A 35 25.34 2.45 -5.05
C PRO A 35 24.46 3.63 -4.66
N LEU A 36 24.34 3.90 -3.36
CA LEU A 36 23.50 4.98 -2.82
C LEU A 36 23.81 6.34 -3.49
N GLY A 37 25.09 6.62 -3.74
CA GLY A 37 25.51 7.85 -4.42
C GLY A 37 24.95 7.98 -5.84
N GLU A 38 24.90 6.87 -6.59
CA GLU A 38 24.34 6.86 -7.95
C GLU A 38 22.80 6.94 -7.91
N VAL A 39 22.13 6.32 -6.94
CA VAL A 39 20.68 6.48 -6.76
C VAL A 39 20.32 7.95 -6.57
N VAL A 40 21.03 8.66 -5.67
CA VAL A 40 20.79 10.09 -5.41
C VAL A 40 21.06 10.92 -6.68
N ARG A 41 22.16 10.64 -7.39
CA ARG A 41 22.49 11.33 -8.66
C ARG A 41 21.43 11.10 -9.73
N ILE A 42 20.98 9.85 -9.91
CA ILE A 42 19.93 9.49 -10.87
C ILE A 42 18.61 10.22 -10.53
N LEU A 43 18.23 10.30 -9.25
CA LEU A 43 17.03 11.02 -8.83
C LEU A 43 17.16 12.53 -9.04
N LEU A 44 18.32 13.10 -8.72
CA LEU A 44 18.59 14.53 -8.89
C LEU A 44 18.81 14.94 -10.35
N SER A 45 19.20 14.02 -11.24
CA SER A 45 19.45 14.31 -12.65
C SER A 45 18.20 14.84 -13.40
N ARG A 46 17.02 14.60 -12.88
CA ARG A 46 15.77 15.18 -13.42
C ARG A 46 15.58 16.64 -13.05
N LEU A 47 16.19 17.09 -11.98
CA LEU A 47 16.06 18.46 -11.46
C LEU A 47 17.29 19.32 -11.85
N PHE A 48 18.46 18.70 -11.94
CA PHE A 48 19.73 19.38 -12.22
C PHE A 48 20.45 18.67 -13.36
N PRO A 49 21.08 19.40 -14.29
CA PRO A 49 21.92 18.82 -15.34
C PRO A 49 23.23 18.30 -14.71
N LEU A 50 23.21 17.03 -14.30
CA LEU A 50 24.38 16.35 -13.72
C LEU A 50 25.10 15.55 -14.81
N THR A 51 26.43 15.47 -14.72
CA THR A 51 27.22 14.58 -15.57
C THR A 51 26.87 13.14 -15.27
N GLN A 52 26.53 12.37 -16.31
CA GLN A 52 26.14 10.96 -16.18
C GLN A 52 27.37 10.13 -15.79
N THR A 53 27.36 9.58 -14.58
CA THR A 53 28.36 8.65 -14.05
C THR A 53 27.82 7.22 -13.95
N TRP A 54 26.49 7.07 -14.03
CA TRP A 54 25.77 5.81 -13.94
C TRP A 54 25.53 5.16 -15.30
N THR A 55 25.36 3.85 -15.32
CA THR A 55 24.98 3.10 -16.52
C THR A 55 23.47 3.25 -16.80
N ASP A 56 23.08 3.12 -18.08
CA ASP A 56 21.65 3.18 -18.46
C ASP A 56 20.81 2.13 -17.75
N ASN A 57 21.36 0.95 -17.48
CA ASN A 57 20.70 -0.10 -16.71
C ASN A 57 20.40 0.32 -15.28
N MET A 58 21.28 1.09 -14.62
CA MET A 58 21.02 1.64 -13.29
C MET A 58 19.86 2.65 -13.32
N ALA A 59 19.82 3.53 -14.33
CA ALA A 59 18.75 4.48 -14.50
C ALA A 59 17.40 3.78 -14.74
N ILE A 60 17.37 2.75 -15.60
CA ILE A 60 16.18 1.92 -15.85
C ILE A 60 15.73 1.21 -14.57
N ALA A 61 16.67 0.63 -13.81
CA ALA A 61 16.34 -0.03 -12.54
C ALA A 61 15.72 0.93 -11.52
N VAL A 62 16.22 2.16 -11.41
CA VAL A 62 15.70 3.15 -10.48
C VAL A 62 14.34 3.71 -10.95
N TRP A 63 14.24 4.16 -12.20
CA TRP A 63 13.04 4.84 -12.68
C TRP A 63 11.90 3.91 -13.08
N ASN A 64 12.20 2.82 -13.78
CA ASN A 64 11.17 1.96 -14.38
C ASN A 64 10.79 0.79 -13.46
N VAL A 65 11.64 0.43 -12.49
CA VAL A 65 11.35 -0.70 -11.59
C VAL A 65 11.14 -0.23 -10.16
N ARG A 66 12.10 0.48 -9.56
CA ARG A 66 12.03 0.84 -8.12
C ARG A 66 11.02 1.92 -7.85
N MET A 67 11.05 3.02 -8.59
CA MET A 67 10.18 4.17 -8.37
C MET A 67 8.70 3.78 -8.40
N PRO A 68 8.17 3.11 -9.45
CA PRO A 68 6.76 2.72 -9.48
C PRO A 68 6.37 1.79 -8.34
N ARG A 69 7.24 0.84 -7.98
CA ARG A 69 6.97 -0.11 -6.90
C ARG A 69 6.93 0.56 -5.53
N ILE A 70 7.84 1.48 -5.25
CA ILE A 70 7.89 2.23 -3.99
C ILE A 70 6.67 3.15 -3.88
N LEU A 71 6.32 3.87 -4.94
CA LEU A 71 5.13 4.71 -4.98
C LEU A 71 3.84 3.89 -4.77
N LEU A 72 3.74 2.75 -5.45
CA LEU A 72 2.59 1.85 -5.29
C LEU A 72 2.49 1.34 -3.84
N ALA A 73 3.61 0.92 -3.23
CA ALA A 73 3.63 0.47 -1.85
C ALA A 73 3.18 1.58 -0.87
N CYS A 74 3.61 2.83 -1.10
CA CYS A 74 3.16 3.98 -0.32
C CYS A 74 1.65 4.22 -0.48
N LEU A 75 1.13 4.18 -1.71
CA LEU A 75 -0.29 4.37 -1.98
C LEU A 75 -1.15 3.28 -1.33
N VAL A 76 -0.72 2.02 -1.44
CA VAL A 76 -1.41 0.88 -0.79
C VAL A 76 -1.39 1.05 0.73
N GLY A 77 -0.25 1.41 1.32
CA GLY A 77 -0.15 1.65 2.76
C GLY A 77 -1.05 2.80 3.24
N CYS A 78 -1.11 3.90 2.48
CA CYS A 78 -2.02 5.01 2.75
C CYS A 78 -3.49 4.59 2.67
N ALA A 79 -3.86 3.83 1.63
CA ALA A 79 -5.23 3.35 1.45
C ALA A 79 -5.65 2.41 2.59
N LEU A 80 -4.79 1.45 2.97
CA LEU A 80 -5.05 0.53 4.08
C LEU A 80 -5.15 1.26 5.43
N SER A 81 -4.30 2.26 5.66
CA SER A 81 -4.35 3.07 6.88
C SER A 81 -5.63 3.88 6.98
N ALA A 82 -6.06 4.51 5.88
CA ALA A 82 -7.31 5.26 5.83
C ALA A 82 -8.53 4.33 6.02
N ALA A 83 -8.55 3.18 5.34
CA ALA A 83 -9.58 2.16 5.52
C ALA A 83 -9.61 1.67 6.98
N GLY A 84 -8.45 1.33 7.56
CA GLY A 84 -8.34 0.90 8.94
C GLY A 84 -8.92 1.91 9.93
N ALA A 85 -8.57 3.19 9.79
CA ALA A 85 -9.12 4.25 10.62
C ALA A 85 -10.66 4.36 10.46
N GLY A 86 -11.18 4.24 9.23
CA GLY A 86 -12.60 4.20 8.95
C GLY A 86 -13.31 3.04 9.66
N TYR A 87 -12.77 1.83 9.53
CA TYR A 87 -13.32 0.64 10.20
C TYR A 87 -13.34 0.78 11.72
N GLN A 88 -12.24 1.21 12.33
CA GLN A 88 -12.16 1.43 13.78
C GLN A 88 -13.20 2.44 14.27
N THR A 89 -13.46 3.48 13.48
CA THR A 89 -14.44 4.51 13.81
C THR A 89 -15.86 3.99 13.69
N VAL A 90 -16.19 3.30 12.60
CA VAL A 90 -17.53 2.77 12.34
C VAL A 90 -17.91 1.69 13.34
N PHE A 91 -17.00 0.75 13.60
CA PHE A 91 -17.24 -0.35 14.54
C PHE A 91 -16.97 0.02 16.00
N GLN A 92 -16.48 1.23 16.29
CA GLN A 92 -16.07 1.68 17.62
C GLN A 92 -15.17 0.65 18.34
N ASN A 93 -14.38 -0.06 17.58
CA ASN A 93 -13.51 -1.13 18.06
C ASN A 93 -12.09 -0.92 17.52
N PRO A 94 -11.09 -0.68 18.37
CA PRO A 94 -9.71 -0.50 17.95
C PRO A 94 -9.08 -1.76 17.33
N MET A 95 -9.69 -2.93 17.48
CA MET A 95 -9.25 -4.19 16.88
C MET A 95 -9.81 -4.40 15.46
N ALA A 96 -10.72 -3.53 15.00
CA ALA A 96 -11.27 -3.65 13.66
C ALA A 96 -10.20 -3.34 12.61
N ALA A 97 -10.05 -4.24 11.63
CA ALA A 97 -9.10 -4.13 10.52
C ALA A 97 -9.81 -4.31 9.17
N PRO A 98 -9.32 -3.72 8.08
CA PRO A 98 -9.92 -3.85 6.75
C PRO A 98 -10.06 -5.30 6.28
N ASP A 99 -9.19 -6.20 6.73
CA ASP A 99 -9.17 -7.60 6.32
C ASP A 99 -10.26 -8.46 6.98
N ILE A 100 -10.95 -7.97 8.02
CA ILE A 100 -12.02 -8.72 8.71
C ILE A 100 -13.16 -9.11 7.76
N LEU A 101 -13.47 -8.25 6.78
CA LEU A 101 -14.50 -8.52 5.79
C LEU A 101 -13.99 -9.29 4.56
N GLY A 102 -12.73 -9.68 4.55
CA GLY A 102 -12.13 -10.47 3.48
C GLY A 102 -11.95 -9.75 2.14
N ALA A 103 -11.98 -8.41 2.12
CA ALA A 103 -11.83 -7.63 0.90
C ALA A 103 -10.54 -7.93 0.14
N SER A 104 -9.42 -8.00 0.86
CA SER A 104 -8.11 -8.32 0.26
C SER A 104 -8.07 -9.76 -0.30
N SER A 105 -8.63 -10.73 0.42
CA SER A 105 -8.70 -12.12 -0.03
C SER A 105 -9.56 -12.26 -1.29
N GLY A 106 -10.70 -11.58 -1.33
CA GLY A 106 -11.56 -11.53 -2.51
C GLY A 106 -10.87 -10.90 -3.71
N ALA A 107 -10.13 -9.80 -3.50
CA ALA A 107 -9.36 -9.16 -4.56
C ALA A 107 -8.27 -10.08 -5.11
N CYS A 108 -7.52 -10.77 -4.24
CA CYS A 108 -6.50 -11.74 -4.66
C CYS A 108 -7.10 -12.90 -5.47
N PHE A 109 -8.25 -13.43 -5.05
CA PHE A 109 -8.95 -14.49 -5.78
C PHE A 109 -9.39 -14.03 -7.18
N GLY A 110 -10.01 -12.84 -7.27
CA GLY A 110 -10.43 -12.28 -8.56
C GLY A 110 -9.26 -12.01 -9.49
N ALA A 111 -8.17 -11.46 -8.98
CA ALA A 111 -6.94 -11.24 -9.75
C ALA A 111 -6.35 -12.57 -10.26
N ALA A 112 -6.25 -13.58 -9.40
CA ALA A 112 -5.73 -14.89 -9.77
C ALA A 112 -6.59 -15.55 -10.86
N LEU A 113 -7.91 -15.49 -10.75
CA LEU A 113 -8.83 -16.03 -11.75
C LEU A 113 -8.65 -15.34 -13.11
N ALA A 114 -8.52 -14.02 -13.13
CA ALA A 114 -8.30 -13.26 -14.36
C ALA A 114 -6.95 -13.60 -15.02
N ILE A 115 -5.89 -13.76 -14.22
CA ILE A 115 -4.56 -14.15 -14.72
C ILE A 115 -4.61 -15.58 -15.29
N LEU A 116 -5.24 -16.53 -14.59
CA LEU A 116 -5.38 -17.91 -15.05
C LEU A 116 -6.17 -18.02 -16.36
N THR A 117 -7.15 -17.14 -16.58
CA THR A 117 -7.94 -17.08 -17.81
C THR A 117 -7.28 -16.26 -18.92
N GLY A 118 -6.04 -15.80 -18.71
CA GLY A 118 -5.27 -15.05 -19.72
C GLY A 118 -5.81 -13.66 -20.04
N GLN A 119 -6.52 -13.04 -19.10
CA GLN A 119 -7.12 -11.73 -19.30
C GLN A 119 -6.07 -10.62 -19.30
N SER A 120 -6.41 -9.46 -19.91
CA SER A 120 -5.57 -8.28 -19.92
C SER A 120 -5.37 -7.66 -18.53
N ASN A 121 -4.31 -6.88 -18.33
CA ASN A 121 -4.01 -6.22 -17.05
C ASN A 121 -5.19 -5.37 -16.53
N VAL A 122 -5.95 -4.74 -17.42
CA VAL A 122 -7.15 -3.98 -17.04
C VAL A 122 -8.22 -4.92 -16.49
N MET A 123 -8.44 -6.07 -17.14
CA MET A 123 -9.41 -7.07 -16.66
C MET A 123 -9.00 -7.69 -15.32
N VAL A 124 -7.70 -7.90 -15.08
CA VAL A 124 -7.20 -8.34 -13.76
C VAL A 124 -7.65 -7.36 -12.67
N THR A 125 -7.52 -6.05 -12.90
CA THR A 125 -7.96 -5.02 -11.95
C THR A 125 -9.48 -5.05 -11.75
N VAL A 126 -10.26 -5.16 -12.82
CA VAL A 126 -11.73 -5.23 -12.76
C VAL A 126 -12.20 -6.47 -12.00
N PHE A 127 -11.65 -7.64 -12.30
CA PHE A 127 -11.99 -8.89 -11.61
C PHE A 127 -11.63 -8.83 -10.12
N ALA A 128 -10.44 -8.28 -9.79
CA ALA A 128 -10.03 -8.09 -8.39
C ALA A 128 -11.00 -7.19 -7.64
N PHE A 129 -11.40 -6.08 -8.24
CA PHE A 129 -12.32 -5.13 -7.63
C PHE A 129 -13.72 -5.73 -7.43
N LEU A 130 -14.28 -6.36 -8.46
CA LEU A 130 -15.61 -6.98 -8.39
C LEU A 130 -15.65 -8.15 -7.39
N ALA A 131 -14.62 -9.01 -7.39
CA ALA A 131 -14.53 -10.12 -6.44
C ALA A 131 -14.36 -9.62 -4.99
N SER A 132 -13.62 -8.54 -4.77
CA SER A 132 -13.51 -7.89 -3.47
C SER A 132 -14.88 -7.40 -2.96
N LEU A 133 -15.62 -6.67 -3.81
CA LEU A 133 -16.97 -6.18 -3.46
C LEU A 133 -17.93 -7.34 -3.19
N LEU A 134 -17.90 -8.37 -4.02
CA LEU A 134 -18.74 -9.56 -3.85
C LEU A 134 -18.46 -10.25 -2.50
N THR A 135 -17.18 -10.43 -2.16
CA THR A 135 -16.77 -11.05 -0.89
C THR A 135 -17.28 -10.25 0.30
N VAL A 136 -17.10 -8.92 0.29
CA VAL A 136 -17.60 -8.04 1.36
C VAL A 136 -19.12 -8.11 1.47
N ALA A 137 -19.83 -8.09 0.34
CA ALA A 137 -21.29 -8.21 0.32
C ALA A 137 -21.78 -9.55 0.88
N LEU A 138 -21.14 -10.67 0.50
CA LEU A 138 -21.48 -11.99 1.02
C LEU A 138 -21.23 -12.11 2.53
N VAL A 139 -20.10 -11.62 3.02
CA VAL A 139 -19.78 -11.62 4.45
C VAL A 139 -20.78 -10.76 5.22
N TYR A 140 -21.11 -9.57 4.71
CA TYR A 140 -22.10 -8.68 5.33
C TYR A 140 -23.49 -9.32 5.41
N LEU A 141 -23.98 -9.91 4.31
CA LEU A 141 -25.26 -10.63 4.29
C LEU A 141 -25.27 -11.84 5.24
N SER A 142 -24.16 -12.58 5.29
CA SER A 142 -24.01 -13.70 6.24
C SER A 142 -24.08 -13.24 7.70
N LEU A 143 -23.44 -12.12 8.02
CA LEU A 143 -23.46 -11.56 9.37
C LEU A 143 -24.88 -11.10 9.78
N ILE A 144 -25.65 -10.51 8.87
CA ILE A 144 -27.05 -10.12 9.13
C ILE A 144 -27.89 -11.35 9.47
N HIS A 145 -27.79 -12.42 8.69
CA HIS A 145 -28.57 -13.64 8.92
C HIS A 145 -28.20 -14.37 10.23
N ILE A 146 -26.93 -14.32 10.64
CA ILE A 146 -26.47 -14.93 11.90
C ILE A 146 -26.90 -14.11 13.12
N SER A 147 -26.97 -12.78 12.98
CA SER A 147 -27.28 -11.85 14.07
C SER A 147 -28.77 -11.57 14.23
N GLU A 148 -29.65 -12.06 13.33
CA GLU A 148 -31.10 -12.03 13.58
C GLU A 148 -31.42 -13.00 14.72
N PRO A 149 -31.78 -12.51 15.93
CA PRO A 149 -32.25 -13.40 16.98
C PRO A 149 -33.54 -14.02 16.50
N THR A 150 -33.56 -15.35 16.42
CA THR A 150 -34.79 -16.12 16.22
C THR A 150 -35.81 -15.62 17.26
N ARG A 151 -36.75 -14.73 16.90
CA ARG A 151 -37.88 -14.41 17.70
C ARG A 151 -38.76 -15.66 17.71
N LEU A 152 -38.56 -16.52 18.70
CA LEU A 152 -39.50 -17.52 19.14
C LEU A 152 -40.38 -16.88 20.22
#